data_8cb7725f194b469d4797ba5050e2797a
#
_entry.id   8cb7725f194b469d4797ba5050e2797a
#
_cell.length_a   1.000
_cell.length_b   1.000
_cell.length_c   1.000
_cell.angle_alpha   90.00
_cell.angle_beta   90.00
_cell.angle_gamma   90.00
#
_symmetry.space_group_name_H-M   'P 1'
#
loop_
_entity.id
_entity.type
_entity.pdbx_description
1 polymer ?
#
loop_
_entity_poly.entity_id
_entity_poly.type
_entity_poly.pdbx_seq_one_letter_code
_entity_poly.pdbx_strand_id
1 'polypeptide(L)'
;MRMRLRLALACALAFWWGPPSGGPFGGSVEAHHSIAGMYDQGRRVTFDGTIAQFQFVNPHPFVMIDVKDANGVAQSWKAELDNRWELAEVGITPTTFKAGERVVVTGSPGRSQALLLYVWRLERPADGFLYEQVGTSPRVSRVQR
;
A
#
# COMPACT_ATOMS: atom_id res chain seq x y z
N MET A 1 68.42 61.89 -8.67
CA MET A 1 68.10 60.47 -8.53
C MET A 1 66.71 60.39 -7.87
N ARG A 2 65.64 60.06 -8.66
CA ARG A 2 64.26 60.20 -8.23
C ARG A 2 63.71 58.78 -8.01
N MET A 3 63.46 58.43 -6.77
CA MET A 3 62.91 57.14 -6.35
C MET A 3 61.38 57.20 -6.49
N ARG A 4 60.80 56.36 -7.36
CA ARG A 4 59.38 56.28 -7.59
C ARG A 4 58.80 55.17 -6.66
N LEU A 5 58.01 55.61 -5.71
CA LEU A 5 57.25 54.73 -4.81
C LEU A 5 56.05 54.16 -5.57
N ARG A 6 56.00 52.85 -5.76
CA ARG A 6 54.84 52.16 -6.35
C ARG A 6 53.95 51.67 -5.22
N LEU A 7 52.81 52.30 -5.14
CA LEU A 7 51.71 51.85 -4.24
C LEU A 7 51.05 50.60 -4.84
N ALA A 8 51.18 49.50 -4.20
CA ALA A 8 50.40 48.26 -4.54
C ALA A 8 49.06 48.27 -3.81
N LEU A 9 47.99 48.36 -4.58
CA LEU A 9 46.62 48.28 -4.11
C LEU A 9 46.24 46.78 -3.96
N ALA A 10 46.13 46.29 -2.74
CA ALA A 10 45.67 44.94 -2.48
C ALA A 10 44.14 44.94 -2.37
N CYS A 11 43.47 44.39 -3.38
CA CYS A 11 42.03 44.13 -3.33
C CYS A 11 41.78 42.89 -2.48
N ALA A 12 41.30 43.09 -1.27
CA ALA A 12 40.79 41.99 -0.43
C ALA A 12 39.38 41.57 -0.91
N LEU A 13 39.30 40.47 -1.64
CA LEU A 13 38.02 39.82 -1.93
C LEU A 13 37.55 39.09 -0.67
N ALA A 14 36.60 39.69 0.05
CA ALA A 14 35.90 39.03 1.11
C ALA A 14 34.94 37.97 0.50
N PHE A 15 35.35 36.71 0.56
CA PHE A 15 34.45 35.58 0.28
C PHE A 15 33.45 35.46 1.45
N TRP A 16 32.24 35.92 1.21
CA TRP A 16 31.13 35.74 2.13
C TRP A 16 30.63 34.28 1.99
N TRP A 17 31.12 33.44 2.88
CA TRP A 17 30.60 32.09 3.06
C TRP A 17 29.36 32.19 3.94
N GLY A 18 28.21 32.40 3.33
CA GLY A 18 26.91 32.24 4.00
C GLY A 18 26.72 30.75 4.34
N PRO A 19 26.20 30.42 5.52
CA PRO A 19 25.86 29.03 5.84
C PRO A 19 24.79 28.53 4.87
N PRO A 20 24.85 27.25 4.40
CA PRO A 20 23.78 26.68 3.60
C PRO A 20 22.54 26.63 4.47
N SER A 21 21.52 27.40 4.10
CA SER A 21 20.17 27.30 4.66
C SER A 21 19.55 26.00 4.17
N GLY A 22 19.97 24.91 4.80
CA GLY A 22 19.28 23.61 4.71
C GLY A 22 17.96 23.72 5.43
N GLY A 23 16.92 24.15 4.73
CA GLY A 23 15.55 24.00 5.22
C GLY A 23 15.23 22.51 5.41
N PRO A 24 14.49 22.13 6.45
CA PRO A 24 14.05 20.76 6.65
C PRO A 24 12.90 20.47 5.68
N PHE A 25 13.21 20.30 4.40
CA PHE A 25 12.28 19.63 3.47
C PHE A 25 12.55 18.11 3.54
N GLY A 26 12.49 17.57 4.74
CA GLY A 26 12.23 16.17 4.97
C GLY A 26 10.73 15.90 4.83
N GLY A 27 10.16 16.27 3.69
CA GLY A 27 8.88 15.72 3.29
C GLY A 27 9.12 14.25 3.00
N SER A 28 8.69 13.36 3.90
CA SER A 28 8.45 11.99 3.55
C SER A 28 7.49 12.04 2.36
N VAL A 29 8.02 11.75 1.17
CA VAL A 29 7.19 11.40 0.03
C VAL A 29 6.63 10.03 0.39
N GLU A 30 5.60 10.02 1.23
CA GLU A 30 4.71 8.88 1.31
C GLU A 30 4.12 8.75 -0.10
N ALA A 31 4.70 7.85 -0.86
CA ALA A 31 4.09 7.38 -2.08
C ALA A 31 2.83 6.58 -1.67
N HIS A 32 1.80 7.29 -1.22
CA HIS A 32 0.46 6.77 -1.22
C HIS A 32 0.11 6.55 -2.69
N HIS A 33 0.40 5.35 -3.16
CA HIS A 33 -0.17 4.90 -4.42
C HIS A 33 -1.67 5.03 -4.26
N SER A 34 -2.25 6.05 -4.89
CA SER A 34 -3.69 6.29 -4.86
C SER A 34 -4.37 4.99 -5.27
N ILE A 35 -5.23 4.43 -4.41
CA ILE A 35 -6.03 3.24 -4.71
C ILE A 35 -6.73 3.44 -6.05
N ALA A 36 -7.27 4.64 -6.30
CA ALA A 36 -7.89 5.00 -7.57
C ALA A 36 -6.93 4.96 -8.78
N GLY A 37 -5.63 5.19 -8.57
CA GLY A 37 -4.61 5.08 -9.62
C GLY A 37 -4.28 3.63 -9.98
N MET A 38 -4.26 2.74 -8.99
CA MET A 38 -3.88 1.34 -9.17
C MET A 38 -5.06 0.43 -9.50
N TYR A 39 -6.24 0.72 -8.94
CA TYR A 39 -7.43 -0.14 -9.03
C TYR A 39 -8.59 0.54 -9.76
N ASP A 40 -9.32 -0.24 -10.53
CA ASP A 40 -10.54 0.23 -11.22
C ASP A 40 -11.73 0.24 -10.25
N GLN A 41 -11.91 1.36 -9.56
CA GLN A 41 -12.97 1.51 -8.56
C GLN A 41 -14.39 1.48 -9.15
N GLY A 42 -14.53 1.66 -10.47
CA GLY A 42 -15.81 1.53 -11.18
C GLY A 42 -16.21 0.07 -11.46
N ARG A 43 -15.27 -0.87 -11.28
CA ARG A 43 -15.52 -2.31 -11.49
C ARG A 43 -15.49 -3.06 -10.18
N ARG A 44 -16.33 -4.07 -10.09
CA ARG A 44 -16.31 -5.07 -9.02
C ARG A 44 -16.23 -6.45 -9.65
N VAL A 45 -15.35 -7.27 -9.12
CA VAL A 45 -15.27 -8.69 -9.43
C VAL A 45 -15.45 -9.47 -8.12
N THR A 46 -16.11 -10.61 -8.21
CA THR A 46 -16.30 -11.52 -7.08
C THR A 46 -15.86 -12.90 -7.50
N PHE A 47 -15.12 -13.56 -6.65
CA PHE A 47 -14.69 -14.93 -6.85
C PHE A 47 -14.63 -15.71 -5.54
N ASP A 48 -14.73 -17.02 -5.67
CA ASP A 48 -14.52 -18.01 -4.61
C ASP A 48 -13.12 -18.59 -4.79
N GLY A 49 -12.38 -18.74 -3.71
CA GLY A 49 -11.02 -19.26 -3.78
C GLY A 49 -10.53 -19.78 -2.43
N THR A 50 -9.32 -20.29 -2.47
CA THR A 50 -8.62 -20.82 -1.30
C THR A 50 -7.41 -19.96 -0.98
N ILE A 51 -7.24 -19.56 0.27
CA ILE A 51 -6.08 -18.82 0.73
C ILE A 51 -4.82 -19.67 0.55
N ALA A 52 -3.87 -19.17 -0.22
CA ALA A 52 -2.53 -19.74 -0.32
C ALA A 52 -1.60 -19.16 0.75
N GLN A 53 -1.68 -17.85 0.98
CA GLN A 53 -0.83 -17.15 1.93
C GLN A 53 -1.48 -15.85 2.40
N PHE A 54 -1.24 -15.45 3.65
CA PHE A 54 -1.52 -14.12 4.16
C PHE A 54 -0.23 -13.44 4.57
N GLN A 55 0.00 -12.20 4.09
CA GLN A 55 1.14 -11.37 4.48
C GLN A 55 0.66 -10.11 5.17
N PHE A 56 0.94 -10.01 6.47
CA PHE A 56 0.59 -8.86 7.30
C PHE A 56 1.74 -7.85 7.34
N VAL A 57 1.99 -7.20 6.21
CA VAL A 57 3.13 -6.31 5.93
C VAL A 57 2.70 -4.85 5.78
N ASN A 58 3.65 -3.92 5.88
CA ASN A 58 3.45 -2.52 5.55
C ASN A 58 3.69 -2.27 4.04
N PRO A 59 3.03 -1.29 3.41
CA PRO A 59 1.94 -0.47 3.96
C PRO A 59 0.60 -1.21 3.99
N HIS A 60 0.36 -2.10 3.05
CA HIS A 60 -0.89 -2.81 2.87
C HIS A 60 -0.68 -4.32 2.95
N PRO A 61 -1.29 -4.99 3.94
CA PRO A 61 -1.39 -6.44 3.97
C PRO A 61 -2.12 -6.99 2.76
N PHE A 62 -1.81 -8.22 2.37
CA PHE A 62 -2.47 -8.88 1.26
C PHE A 62 -2.63 -10.38 1.48
N VAL A 63 -3.66 -10.93 0.85
CA VAL A 63 -3.95 -12.36 0.80
C VAL A 63 -3.68 -12.86 -0.62
N MET A 64 -2.87 -13.91 -0.74
CA MET A 64 -2.76 -14.67 -1.99
C MET A 64 -3.88 -15.71 -2.00
N ILE A 65 -4.68 -15.70 -3.06
CA ILE A 65 -5.88 -16.54 -3.19
C ILE A 65 -5.80 -17.31 -4.49
N ASP A 66 -5.83 -18.62 -4.40
CA ASP A 66 -5.92 -19.50 -5.56
C ASP A 66 -7.36 -19.67 -5.98
N VAL A 67 -7.64 -19.29 -7.22
CA VAL A 67 -8.96 -19.31 -7.86
C VAL A 67 -8.89 -20.20 -9.08
N LYS A 68 -9.85 -21.08 -9.27
CA LYS A 68 -9.97 -21.84 -10.52
C LYS A 68 -10.77 -21.03 -11.53
N ASP A 69 -10.22 -20.86 -12.72
CA ASP A 69 -10.95 -20.26 -13.84
C ASP A 69 -12.01 -21.23 -14.41
N ALA A 70 -12.74 -20.76 -15.43
CA ALA A 70 -13.78 -21.55 -16.08
C ALA A 70 -13.27 -22.86 -16.71
N ASN A 71 -11.96 -22.95 -16.99
CA ASN A 71 -11.31 -24.14 -17.54
C ASN A 71 -10.69 -25.03 -16.45
N GLY A 72 -10.85 -24.66 -15.16
CA GLY A 72 -10.27 -25.38 -14.03
C GLY A 72 -8.79 -25.08 -13.78
N VAL A 73 -8.20 -24.13 -14.50
CA VAL A 73 -6.81 -23.72 -14.31
C VAL A 73 -6.72 -22.80 -13.08
N ALA A 74 -5.81 -23.12 -12.18
CA ALA A 74 -5.57 -22.32 -10.99
C ALA A 74 -4.86 -21.01 -11.36
N GLN A 75 -5.40 -19.90 -10.86
CA GLN A 75 -4.84 -18.56 -10.96
C GLN A 75 -4.64 -18.00 -9.56
N SER A 76 -3.47 -17.47 -9.26
CA SER A 76 -3.18 -16.90 -7.94
C SER A 76 -3.41 -15.38 -7.98
N TRP A 77 -4.42 -14.93 -7.23
CA TRP A 77 -4.78 -13.52 -7.09
C TRP A 77 -4.09 -12.91 -5.88
N LYS A 78 -3.52 -11.72 -6.05
CA LYS A 78 -3.08 -10.88 -4.94
C LYS A 78 -4.22 -9.94 -4.54
N ALA A 79 -4.82 -10.20 -3.39
CA ALA A 79 -5.92 -9.44 -2.83
C ALA A 79 -5.39 -8.50 -1.73
N GLU A 80 -5.25 -7.21 -2.04
CA GLU A 80 -4.74 -6.18 -1.14
C GLU A 80 -5.85 -5.67 -0.22
N LEU A 81 -5.54 -5.60 1.06
CA LEU A 81 -6.41 -5.07 2.11
C LEU A 81 -6.05 -3.61 2.42
N ASP A 82 -6.74 -3.01 3.38
CA ASP A 82 -6.42 -1.68 3.88
C ASP A 82 -5.07 -1.66 4.63
N ASN A 83 -4.67 -0.47 5.07
CA ASN A 83 -3.40 -0.32 5.75
C ASN A 83 -3.31 -1.17 7.02
N ARG A 84 -2.09 -1.58 7.35
CA ARG A 84 -1.82 -2.51 8.43
C ARG A 84 -2.33 -2.02 9.81
N TRP A 85 -2.30 -0.72 10.05
CA TRP A 85 -2.70 -0.14 11.33
C TRP A 85 -4.20 -0.24 11.54
N GLU A 86 -5.00 0.18 10.56
CA GLU A 86 -6.46 0.10 10.61
C GLU A 86 -6.93 -1.36 10.69
N LEU A 87 -6.26 -2.28 10.00
CA LEU A 87 -6.55 -3.70 10.11
C LEU A 87 -6.30 -4.23 11.53
N ALA A 88 -5.21 -3.79 12.18
CA ALA A 88 -4.93 -4.18 13.56
C ALA A 88 -5.97 -3.64 14.54
N GLU A 89 -6.45 -2.42 14.36
CA GLU A 89 -7.51 -1.81 15.18
C GLU A 89 -8.83 -2.58 15.13
N VAL A 90 -9.16 -3.17 13.97
CA VAL A 90 -10.35 -4.03 13.84
C VAL A 90 -10.10 -5.49 14.18
N GLY A 91 -8.92 -5.82 14.76
CA GLY A 91 -8.59 -7.14 15.26
C GLY A 91 -8.03 -8.12 14.24
N ILE A 92 -7.63 -7.65 13.05
CA ILE A 92 -6.90 -8.49 12.08
C ILE A 92 -5.44 -8.58 12.51
N THR A 93 -4.93 -9.80 12.64
CA THR A 93 -3.57 -10.14 13.07
C THR A 93 -2.87 -11.01 12.04
N PRO A 94 -1.56 -11.23 12.12
CA PRO A 94 -0.86 -12.12 11.20
C PRO A 94 -1.44 -13.56 11.11
N THR A 95 -2.21 -13.96 12.11
CA THR A 95 -2.81 -15.30 12.19
C THR A 95 -4.29 -15.35 11.84
N THR A 96 -4.90 -14.22 11.43
CA THR A 96 -6.33 -14.14 11.11
C THR A 96 -6.73 -15.02 9.93
N PHE A 97 -5.87 -15.07 8.91
CA PHE A 97 -6.09 -15.87 7.71
C PHE A 97 -5.02 -16.95 7.59
N LYS A 98 -5.43 -18.18 7.28
CA LYS A 98 -4.55 -19.33 7.17
C LYS A 98 -4.64 -19.95 5.78
N ALA A 99 -3.54 -20.52 5.32
CA ALA A 99 -3.53 -21.30 4.09
C ALA A 99 -4.53 -22.45 4.16
N GLY A 100 -5.23 -22.73 3.06
CA GLY A 100 -6.25 -23.74 2.95
C GLY A 100 -7.67 -23.27 3.32
N GLU A 101 -7.85 -22.07 3.88
CA GLU A 101 -9.18 -21.54 4.18
C GLU A 101 -9.89 -21.10 2.89
N ARG A 102 -11.16 -21.51 2.75
CA ARG A 102 -12.02 -21.03 1.66
C ARG A 102 -12.54 -19.64 1.96
N VAL A 103 -12.50 -18.75 0.97
CA VAL A 103 -13.01 -17.38 1.06
C VAL A 103 -13.78 -16.98 -0.18
N VAL A 104 -14.74 -16.09 0.00
CA VAL A 104 -15.41 -15.37 -1.09
C VAL A 104 -14.96 -13.93 -1.03
N VAL A 105 -14.40 -13.42 -2.13
CA VAL A 105 -13.81 -12.10 -2.14
C VAL A 105 -14.44 -11.24 -3.24
N THR A 106 -14.79 -10.01 -2.88
CA THR A 106 -15.26 -8.98 -3.80
C THR A 106 -14.32 -7.79 -3.74
N GLY A 107 -13.91 -7.28 -4.89
CA GLY A 107 -12.98 -6.15 -4.93
C GLY A 107 -12.91 -5.45 -6.27
N SER A 108 -12.10 -4.40 -6.32
CA SER A 108 -11.74 -3.68 -7.54
C SER A 108 -10.51 -4.29 -8.17
N PRO A 109 -10.56 -4.68 -9.46
CA PRO A 109 -9.39 -5.24 -10.14
C PRO A 109 -8.34 -4.18 -10.42
N GLY A 110 -7.08 -4.60 -10.53
CA GLY A 110 -5.97 -3.74 -10.96
C GLY A 110 -6.21 -3.19 -12.37
N ARG A 111 -5.82 -1.92 -12.59
CA ARG A 111 -5.96 -1.27 -13.92
C ARG A 111 -4.97 -1.80 -14.94
N SER A 112 -3.73 -2.01 -14.53
CA SER A 112 -2.61 -2.40 -15.39
C SER A 112 -1.98 -3.74 -15.02
N GLN A 113 -2.32 -4.28 -13.86
CA GLN A 113 -1.83 -5.59 -13.41
C GLN A 113 -2.97 -6.59 -13.37
N ALA A 114 -2.81 -7.69 -14.11
CA ALA A 114 -3.71 -8.83 -14.02
C ALA A 114 -3.58 -9.50 -12.63
N LEU A 115 -4.66 -10.15 -12.18
CA LEU A 115 -4.70 -10.92 -10.92
C LEU A 115 -4.37 -10.09 -9.67
N LEU A 116 -4.57 -8.77 -9.73
CA LEU A 116 -4.48 -7.86 -8.60
C LEU A 116 -5.88 -7.36 -8.24
N LEU A 117 -6.18 -7.33 -6.94
CA LEU A 117 -7.49 -6.90 -6.42
C LEU A 117 -7.31 -6.02 -5.19
N TYR A 118 -8.04 -4.90 -5.10
CA TYR A 118 -8.27 -4.21 -3.84
C TYR A 118 -9.58 -4.71 -3.22
N VAL A 119 -9.50 -5.22 -1.99
CA VAL A 119 -10.61 -5.92 -1.34
C VAL A 119 -11.61 -4.93 -0.76
N TRP A 120 -12.87 -5.08 -1.17
CA TRP A 120 -14.01 -4.39 -0.55
C TRP A 120 -14.75 -5.28 0.45
N ARG A 121 -14.77 -6.58 0.18
CA ARG A 121 -15.44 -7.56 1.01
C ARG A 121 -14.70 -8.90 0.93
N LEU A 122 -14.48 -9.52 2.08
CA LEU A 122 -13.94 -10.86 2.18
C LEU A 122 -14.75 -11.63 3.22
N GLU A 123 -15.34 -12.72 2.78
CA GLU A 123 -16.08 -13.65 3.63
C GLU A 123 -15.29 -14.95 3.80
N ARG A 124 -15.27 -15.46 5.03
CA ARG A 124 -14.83 -16.83 5.33
C ARG A 124 -16.04 -17.63 5.84
N PRO A 125 -16.67 -18.44 4.95
CA PRO A 125 -17.94 -19.10 5.28
C PRO A 125 -17.87 -20.08 6.46
N ALA A 126 -16.69 -20.64 6.72
CA ALA A 126 -16.49 -21.65 7.76
C ALA A 126 -16.85 -21.18 9.17
N ASP A 127 -16.63 -19.88 9.47
CA ASP A 127 -16.88 -19.30 10.80
C ASP A 127 -17.68 -18.00 10.76
N GLY A 128 -18.21 -17.64 9.59
CA GLY A 128 -18.99 -16.42 9.38
C GLY A 128 -18.16 -15.14 9.46
N PHE A 129 -16.82 -15.22 9.41
CA PHE A 129 -15.97 -14.04 9.39
C PHE A 129 -16.29 -13.19 8.16
N LEU A 130 -16.44 -11.89 8.38
CA LEU A 130 -16.70 -10.91 7.35
C LEU A 130 -15.82 -9.68 7.57
N TYR A 131 -15.00 -9.38 6.57
CA TYR A 131 -14.29 -8.12 6.40
C TYR A 131 -15.00 -7.26 5.36
N GLU A 132 -15.18 -5.99 5.64
CA GLU A 132 -15.75 -5.01 4.69
C GLU A 132 -14.97 -3.69 4.76
N GLN A 133 -14.71 -3.11 3.59
CA GLN A 133 -14.21 -1.74 3.47
C GLN A 133 -15.41 -0.80 3.34
N VAL A 134 -15.67 0.00 4.37
CA VAL A 134 -16.79 0.94 4.41
C VAL A 134 -16.27 2.37 4.35
N GLY A 135 -16.43 3.01 3.18
CA GLY A 135 -15.77 4.29 2.93
C GLY A 135 -14.25 4.12 2.96
N THR A 136 -13.59 4.79 3.89
CA THR A 136 -12.14 4.74 4.08
C THR A 136 -11.70 3.85 5.24
N SER A 137 -12.62 3.13 5.90
CA SER A 137 -12.29 2.37 7.11
C SER A 137 -12.71 0.90 7.00
N PRO A 138 -11.85 -0.03 7.44
CA PRO A 138 -12.18 -1.44 7.50
C PRO A 138 -13.15 -1.74 8.65
N ARG A 139 -13.94 -2.77 8.47
CA ARG A 139 -14.81 -3.35 9.52
C ARG A 139 -14.69 -4.85 9.50
N VAL A 140 -14.78 -5.45 10.69
CA VAL A 140 -14.84 -6.90 10.86
C VAL A 140 -16.08 -7.24 11.66
N SER A 141 -16.81 -8.24 11.19
CA SER A 141 -17.97 -8.79 11.89
C SER A 141 -18.01 -10.32 11.74
N ARG A 142 -18.93 -10.96 12.48
CA ARG A 142 -19.24 -12.39 12.31
C ARG A 142 -20.72 -12.52 12.04
N VAL A 143 -21.04 -13.08 10.89
CA VAL A 143 -22.42 -13.40 10.53
C VAL A 143 -22.78 -14.74 11.18
N GLN A 144 -23.67 -14.70 12.15
CA GLN A 144 -24.28 -15.93 12.70
C GLN A 144 -25.21 -16.51 11.65
N ARG A 145 -24.99 -17.77 11.29
CA ARG A 145 -25.85 -18.53 10.39
C ARG A 145 -26.76 -19.48 11.20
#